data_3e793735c1c4ee9dc306eb08165c401d
#
_entry.id   3e793735c1c4ee9dc306eb08165c401d
#
_cell.length_a   1.000
_cell.length_b   1.000
_cell.length_c   1.000
_cell.angle_alpha   90.00
_cell.angle_beta   90.00
_cell.angle_gamma   90.00
#
_symmetry.space_group_name_H-M   'P 1'
#
loop_
_entity.id
_entity.type
_entity.pdbx_description
1 polymer ?
#
loop_
_entity_poly.entity_id
_entity_poly.type
_entity_poly.pdbx_seq_one_letter_code
_entity_poly.pdbx_strand_id
1 'polypeptide(L)'
;MVNGFISTLLNDFAKRCQIETLDFDEEGCCRLIIDNEVAITLRSNEEKLTLIGLISGEKPHPDVYFKHMKAALTKDEPYVCWDEDAGYIGFIHIHQMMLTETYFETSIAQFVDWLKLSASPQEQAVQEQKQTQTIDAAQFATLRV
;
A
#
# COMPACT_ATOMS: atom_id res chain seq x y z
N MET A 1 8.64 -14.87 8.74
CA MET A 1 7.72 -15.83 8.11
C MET A 1 6.38 -15.18 7.85
N VAL A 2 5.80 -15.42 6.68
CA VAL A 2 4.50 -14.85 6.33
C VAL A 2 3.39 -15.59 7.07
N ASN A 3 2.44 -14.83 7.63
CA ASN A 3 1.27 -15.40 8.30
C ASN A 3 0.37 -16.08 7.27
N GLY A 4 -0.02 -17.35 7.50
CA GLY A 4 -0.86 -18.11 6.58
C GLY A 4 -2.23 -17.49 6.34
N PHE A 5 -2.80 -16.85 7.34
CA PHE A 5 -4.07 -16.14 7.23
C PHE A 5 -3.95 -14.95 6.26
N ILE A 6 -2.87 -14.19 6.37
CA ILE A 6 -2.62 -13.05 5.50
C ILE A 6 -2.39 -13.52 4.06
N SER A 7 -1.67 -14.61 3.87
CA SER A 7 -1.49 -15.19 2.53
C SER A 7 -2.82 -15.60 1.92
N THR A 8 -3.72 -16.18 2.70
CA THR A 8 -5.05 -16.54 2.23
C THR A 8 -5.87 -15.31 1.82
N LEU A 9 -5.82 -14.24 2.62
CA LEU A 9 -6.49 -12.99 2.28
C LEU A 9 -5.98 -12.42 0.96
N LEU A 10 -4.66 -12.46 0.75
CA LEU A 10 -4.05 -11.95 -0.47
C LEU A 10 -4.48 -12.79 -1.68
N ASN A 11 -4.51 -14.10 -1.56
CA ASN A 11 -4.96 -14.99 -2.64
C ASN A 11 -6.43 -14.77 -2.98
N ASP A 12 -7.29 -14.61 -1.99
CA ASP A 12 -8.70 -14.33 -2.21
C ASP A 12 -8.90 -12.97 -2.90
N PHE A 13 -8.12 -11.97 -2.49
CA PHE A 13 -8.12 -10.66 -3.12
C PHE A 13 -7.70 -10.78 -4.60
N ALA A 14 -6.66 -11.56 -4.89
CA ALA A 14 -6.20 -11.78 -6.26
C ALA A 14 -7.29 -12.39 -7.13
N LYS A 15 -8.00 -13.39 -6.61
CA LYS A 15 -9.10 -14.04 -7.34
C LYS A 15 -10.21 -13.05 -7.67
N ARG A 16 -10.58 -12.19 -6.72
CA ARG A 16 -11.60 -11.18 -6.95
C ARG A 16 -11.16 -10.12 -7.95
N CYS A 17 -9.87 -9.81 -8.01
CA CYS A 17 -9.29 -8.90 -9.00
C CYS A 17 -9.02 -9.55 -10.35
N GLN A 18 -9.31 -10.84 -10.51
CA GLN A 18 -9.08 -11.62 -11.72
C GLN A 18 -7.60 -11.69 -12.10
N ILE A 19 -6.74 -11.74 -11.09
CA ILE A 19 -5.30 -11.92 -11.24
C ILE A 19 -4.98 -13.37 -10.90
N GLU A 20 -4.11 -14.01 -11.67
CA GLU A 20 -3.80 -15.43 -11.47
C GLU A 20 -3.31 -15.74 -10.06
N THR A 21 -2.28 -15.02 -9.62
CA THR A 21 -1.76 -15.19 -8.26
C THR A 21 -1.16 -13.89 -7.77
N LEU A 22 -1.33 -13.64 -6.49
CA LEU A 22 -0.55 -12.66 -5.74
C LEU A 22 0.06 -13.41 -4.56
N ASP A 23 1.36 -13.32 -4.43
CA ASP A 23 2.06 -14.02 -3.38
C ASP A 23 3.14 -13.15 -2.77
N PHE A 24 3.43 -13.43 -1.50
CA PHE A 24 4.54 -12.78 -0.84
C PHE A 24 5.85 -13.46 -1.27
N ASP A 25 6.90 -12.65 -1.45
CA ASP A 25 8.23 -13.17 -1.74
C ASP A 25 8.88 -13.72 -0.46
N GLU A 26 10.16 -14.11 -0.57
CA GLU A 26 10.91 -14.67 0.57
C GLU A 26 11.06 -13.69 1.73
N GLU A 27 10.99 -12.40 1.45
CA GLU A 27 11.07 -11.34 2.46
C GLU A 27 9.72 -10.97 3.04
N GLY A 28 8.66 -11.59 2.58
CA GLY A 28 7.30 -11.29 3.02
C GLY A 28 6.70 -10.07 2.34
N CYS A 29 7.17 -9.72 1.15
CA CYS A 29 6.71 -8.55 0.40
C CYS A 29 5.93 -8.95 -0.85
N CYS A 30 4.91 -8.14 -1.17
CA CYS A 30 4.16 -8.24 -2.41
C CYS A 30 3.94 -6.83 -2.95
N ARG A 31 4.25 -6.62 -4.22
CA ARG A 31 4.12 -5.31 -4.85
C ARG A 31 2.97 -5.29 -5.82
N LEU A 32 2.18 -4.21 -5.76
CA LEU A 32 1.02 -4.00 -6.61
C LEU A 32 1.11 -2.63 -7.28
N ILE A 33 0.64 -2.55 -8.53
CA ILE A 33 0.36 -1.27 -9.18
C ILE A 33 -1.15 -1.22 -9.41
N ILE A 34 -1.79 -0.15 -8.92
CA ILE A 34 -3.23 0.05 -9.02
C ILE A 34 -3.49 1.17 -10.03
N ASP A 35 -4.30 0.88 -11.05
CA ASP A 35 -4.66 1.81 -12.12
C ASP A 35 -3.47 2.33 -12.92
N ASN A 36 -2.37 1.59 -12.98
CA ASN A 36 -1.11 2.03 -13.59
C ASN A 36 -0.60 3.37 -13.04
N GLU A 37 -1.05 3.72 -11.85
CA GLU A 37 -0.79 5.04 -11.27
C GLU A 37 -0.13 4.95 -9.90
N VAL A 38 -0.60 4.04 -9.05
CA VAL A 38 -0.16 3.95 -7.65
C VAL A 38 0.51 2.62 -7.39
N ALA A 39 1.77 2.67 -7.00
CA ALA A 39 2.50 1.48 -6.58
C ALA A 39 2.47 1.37 -5.06
N ILE A 40 2.06 0.21 -4.56
CA ILE A 40 2.08 -0.08 -3.13
C ILE A 40 2.82 -1.38 -2.87
N THR A 41 3.42 -1.47 -1.70
CA THR A 41 4.06 -2.69 -1.22
C THR A 41 3.31 -3.18 0.01
N LEU A 42 2.92 -4.44 -0.03
CA LEU A 42 2.37 -5.14 1.13
C LEU A 42 3.49 -5.92 1.78
N ARG A 43 3.72 -5.71 3.06
CA ARG A 43 4.72 -6.45 3.80
C ARG A 43 4.05 -7.18 4.96
N SER A 44 4.20 -8.50 4.99
CA SER A 44 3.61 -9.34 6.01
C SER A 44 4.66 -9.87 6.98
N ASN A 45 4.36 -9.82 8.25
CA ASN A 45 5.08 -10.58 9.26
C ASN A 45 4.08 -11.37 10.09
N GLU A 46 4.51 -11.98 11.18
CA GLU A 46 3.64 -12.86 11.98
C GLU A 46 2.49 -12.14 12.67
N GLU A 47 2.64 -10.86 12.92
CA GLU A 47 1.69 -10.08 13.74
C GLU A 47 0.86 -9.08 12.94
N LYS A 48 1.40 -8.56 11.84
CA LYS A 48 0.77 -7.45 11.14
C LYS A 48 1.05 -7.45 9.66
N LEU A 49 0.20 -6.73 8.95
CA LEU A 49 0.38 -6.37 7.55
C LEU A 49 0.70 -4.89 7.48
N THR A 50 1.74 -4.52 6.74
CA THR A 50 2.10 -3.12 6.50
C THR A 50 1.85 -2.78 5.05
N LEU A 51 1.15 -1.67 4.80
CA LEU A 51 0.99 -1.11 3.46
C LEU A 51 1.97 0.06 3.35
N ILE A 52 2.78 0.07 2.29
CA ILE A 52 3.81 1.08 2.07
C ILE A 52 3.63 1.66 0.68
N GLY A 53 3.69 2.97 0.54
CA GLY A 53 3.61 3.63 -0.76
C GLY A 53 4.57 4.81 -0.85
N LEU A 54 5.06 5.06 -2.06
CA LEU A 54 5.94 6.20 -2.33
C LEU A 54 5.11 7.47 -2.52
N ILE A 55 5.46 8.51 -1.78
CA ILE A 55 4.89 9.85 -1.96
C ILE A 55 5.76 10.64 -2.93
N SER A 56 7.08 10.64 -2.72
CA SER A 56 8.03 11.37 -3.54
C SER A 56 9.43 10.79 -3.40
N GLY A 57 10.23 10.87 -4.46
CA GLY A 57 11.64 10.50 -4.40
C GLY A 57 12.51 11.57 -3.76
N GLU A 58 11.96 12.75 -3.52
CA GLU A 58 12.69 13.87 -2.94
C GLU A 58 12.36 14.06 -1.48
N LYS A 59 13.36 14.53 -0.73
CA LYS A 59 13.18 14.83 0.70
C LYS A 59 12.14 15.95 0.85
N PRO A 60 11.11 15.76 1.69
CA PRO A 60 10.07 16.75 1.84
C PRO A 60 10.58 17.99 2.58
N HIS A 61 9.97 19.13 2.28
CA HIS A 61 10.16 20.32 3.08
C HIS A 61 9.65 20.05 4.51
N PRO A 62 10.32 20.57 5.54
CA PRO A 62 9.89 20.34 6.93
C PRO A 62 8.41 20.64 7.19
N ASP A 63 7.87 21.70 6.58
CA ASP A 63 6.46 22.07 6.78
C ASP A 63 5.50 20.99 6.22
N VAL A 64 5.84 20.39 5.10
CA VAL A 64 5.06 19.29 4.50
C VAL A 64 5.13 18.06 5.39
N TYR A 65 6.33 17.74 5.87
CA TYR A 65 6.54 16.62 6.77
C TYR A 65 5.72 16.76 8.04
N PHE A 66 5.78 17.92 8.69
CA PHE A 66 5.01 18.18 9.90
C PHE A 66 3.51 18.13 9.66
N LYS A 67 3.04 18.61 8.52
CA LYS A 67 1.62 18.55 8.17
C LYS A 67 1.14 17.10 8.09
N HIS A 68 1.90 16.24 7.43
CA HIS A 68 1.57 14.82 7.33
C HIS A 68 1.62 14.13 8.71
N MET A 69 2.65 14.43 9.50
CA MET A 69 2.78 13.86 10.84
C MET A 69 1.62 14.29 11.75
N LYS A 70 1.24 15.55 11.69
CA LYS A 70 0.10 16.05 12.46
C LYS A 70 -1.20 15.37 12.06
N ALA A 71 -1.43 15.19 10.76
CA ALA A 71 -2.61 14.51 10.25
C ALA A 71 -2.64 13.05 10.69
N ALA A 72 -1.48 12.37 10.71
CA ALA A 72 -1.40 11.00 11.19
C ALA A 72 -1.79 10.88 12.66
N LEU A 73 -1.40 11.85 13.48
CA LEU A 73 -1.68 11.84 14.91
C LEU A 73 -3.11 12.28 15.25
N THR A 74 -3.70 13.17 14.45
CA THR A 74 -4.98 13.79 14.80
C THR A 74 -6.16 13.32 13.95
N LYS A 75 -5.92 12.77 12.77
CA LYS A 75 -6.96 12.37 11.81
C LYS A 75 -6.87 10.91 11.40
N ASP A 76 -6.03 10.13 12.05
CA ASP A 76 -5.80 8.72 11.72
C ASP A 76 -5.40 8.48 10.26
N GLU A 77 -4.68 9.42 9.66
CA GLU A 77 -4.12 9.26 8.32
C GLU A 77 -2.82 8.46 8.39
N PRO A 78 -2.33 7.95 7.25
CA PRO A 78 -1.08 7.19 7.24
C PRO A 78 0.10 7.96 7.81
N TYR A 79 1.03 7.22 8.39
CA TYR A 79 2.30 7.77 8.86
C TYR A 79 3.23 8.00 7.68
N VAL A 80 4.21 8.87 7.86
CA VAL A 80 5.20 9.18 6.83
C VAL A 80 6.61 9.02 7.37
N CYS A 81 7.54 8.74 6.45
CA CYS A 81 8.95 8.58 6.79
C CYS A 81 9.80 8.96 5.57
N TRP A 82 10.90 9.65 5.82
CA TRP A 82 11.90 9.87 4.79
C TRP A 82 13.03 8.86 4.95
N ASP A 83 13.35 8.16 3.87
CA ASP A 83 14.46 7.22 3.80
C ASP A 83 15.27 7.54 2.55
N GLU A 84 16.60 7.59 2.68
CA GLU A 84 17.47 7.94 1.57
C GLU A 84 17.37 6.95 0.40
N ASP A 85 17.11 5.68 0.70
CA ASP A 85 17.02 4.65 -0.34
C ASP A 85 15.60 4.51 -0.89
N ALA A 86 14.59 4.56 -0.02
CA ALA A 86 13.19 4.34 -0.40
C ALA A 86 12.47 5.61 -0.84
N GLY A 87 12.94 6.79 -0.39
CA GLY A 87 12.28 8.06 -0.67
C GLY A 87 11.33 8.49 0.46
N TYR A 88 10.45 9.42 0.15
CA TYR A 88 9.42 9.87 1.09
C TYR A 88 8.22 8.94 0.96
N ILE A 89 8.02 8.12 1.97
CA ILE A 89 7.02 7.07 1.96
C ILE A 89 5.91 7.33 2.98
N GLY A 90 4.73 6.81 2.66
CA GLY A 90 3.63 6.70 3.62
C GLY A 90 3.41 5.23 3.94
N PHE A 91 2.93 4.95 5.14
CA PHE A 91 2.67 3.57 5.54
C PHE A 91 1.60 3.48 6.61
N ILE A 92 0.92 2.32 6.64
CA ILE A 92 -0.01 1.96 7.70
C ILE A 92 0.28 0.53 8.15
N HIS A 93 -0.01 0.25 9.41
CA HIS A 93 0.08 -1.10 9.97
C HIS A 93 -1.32 -1.59 10.31
N ILE A 94 -1.60 -2.85 9.96
CA ILE A 94 -2.86 -3.50 10.32
C ILE A 94 -2.50 -4.76 11.10
N HIS A 95 -2.88 -4.80 12.38
CA HIS A 95 -2.65 -5.98 13.19
C HIS A 95 -3.51 -7.14 12.68
N GLN A 96 -2.96 -8.35 12.70
CA GLN A 96 -3.66 -9.51 12.14
C GLN A 96 -5.05 -9.74 12.76
N MET A 97 -5.23 -9.40 14.02
CA MET A 97 -6.51 -9.54 14.71
C MET A 97 -7.58 -8.59 14.18
N MET A 98 -7.19 -7.51 13.50
CA MET A 98 -8.11 -6.57 12.88
C MET A 98 -8.40 -6.92 11.43
N LEU A 99 -7.66 -7.87 10.85
CA LEU A 99 -7.81 -8.21 9.44
C LEU A 99 -9.03 -9.08 9.21
N THR A 100 -10.00 -8.52 8.49
CA THR A 100 -11.07 -9.25 7.85
C THR A 100 -10.95 -8.98 6.36
N GLU A 101 -11.67 -9.74 5.54
CA GLU A 101 -11.69 -9.52 4.10
C GLU A 101 -12.10 -8.10 3.75
N THR A 102 -13.19 -7.62 4.36
CA THR A 102 -13.68 -6.27 4.14
C THR A 102 -12.70 -5.20 4.62
N TYR A 103 -12.13 -5.38 5.80
CA TYR A 103 -11.17 -4.41 6.36
C TYR A 103 -9.91 -4.33 5.49
N PHE A 104 -9.43 -5.47 5.01
CA PHE A 104 -8.26 -5.53 4.12
C PHE A 104 -8.50 -4.72 2.84
N GLU A 105 -9.60 -4.96 2.16
CA GLU A 105 -9.94 -4.27 0.92
C GLU A 105 -10.18 -2.78 1.14
N THR A 106 -10.91 -2.42 2.18
CA THR A 106 -11.18 -1.03 2.53
C THR A 106 -9.90 -0.28 2.85
N SER A 107 -8.99 -0.92 3.59
CA SER A 107 -7.71 -0.31 3.95
C SER A 107 -6.85 -0.04 2.72
N ILE A 108 -6.79 -0.99 1.80
CA ILE A 108 -6.06 -0.79 0.54
C ILE A 108 -6.67 0.38 -0.24
N ALA A 109 -7.99 0.41 -0.36
CA ALA A 109 -8.68 1.47 -1.10
C ALA A 109 -8.41 2.86 -0.51
N GLN A 110 -8.52 2.99 0.80
CA GLN A 110 -8.27 4.25 1.48
C GLN A 110 -6.81 4.69 1.37
N PHE A 111 -5.90 3.74 1.51
CA PHE A 111 -4.48 4.03 1.39
C PHE A 111 -4.10 4.50 -0.02
N VAL A 112 -4.63 3.85 -1.04
CA VAL A 112 -4.42 4.24 -2.43
C VAL A 112 -4.97 5.64 -2.69
N ASP A 113 -6.17 5.95 -2.22
CA ASP A 113 -6.76 7.28 -2.39
C ASP A 113 -5.90 8.36 -1.71
N TRP A 114 -5.40 8.07 -0.51
CA TRP A 114 -4.50 8.98 0.19
C TRP A 114 -3.19 9.20 -0.58
N LEU A 115 -2.61 8.13 -1.14
CA LEU A 115 -1.40 8.24 -1.94
C LEU A 115 -1.62 9.08 -3.19
N LYS A 116 -2.75 8.90 -3.87
CA LYS A 116 -3.09 9.70 -5.06
C LYS A 116 -3.16 11.19 -4.75
N LEU A 117 -3.64 11.55 -3.57
CA LEU A 117 -3.71 12.95 -3.16
C LEU A 117 -2.36 13.51 -2.72
N SER A 118 -1.47 12.67 -2.25
CA SER A 118 -0.20 13.10 -1.65
C SER A 118 0.98 13.01 -2.61
N ALA A 119 0.96 12.08 -3.55
CA ALA A 119 2.10 11.77 -4.40
C ALA A 119 2.14 12.60 -5.68
N SER A 120 3.35 12.83 -6.18
CA SER A 120 3.56 13.42 -7.50
C SER A 120 3.38 12.34 -8.57
N PRO A 121 2.65 12.61 -9.68
CA PRO A 121 2.53 11.64 -10.76
C PRO A 121 3.87 11.21 -11.36
N GLN A 122 4.85 12.09 -11.39
CA GLN A 122 6.17 11.78 -11.92
C GLN A 122 6.91 10.75 -11.07
N GLU A 123 6.75 10.85 -9.76
CA GLU A 123 7.40 9.93 -8.83
C GLU A 123 6.80 8.52 -8.92
N GLN A 124 5.50 8.43 -9.16
CA GLN A 124 4.84 7.14 -9.27
C GLN A 124 5.27 6.38 -10.52
N ALA A 125 5.54 7.06 -11.62
CA ALA A 125 5.98 6.44 -12.85
C ALA A 125 7.27 5.63 -12.69
N VAL A 126 8.16 6.04 -11.79
CA VAL A 126 9.42 5.34 -11.52
C VAL A 126 9.18 3.96 -10.94
N GLN A 127 8.09 3.75 -10.23
CA GLN A 127 7.78 2.47 -9.59
C GLN A 127 7.41 1.38 -10.60
N GLU A 128 7.02 1.73 -11.81
CA GLU A 128 6.57 0.77 -12.83
C GLU A 128 7.68 -0.13 -13.35
N GLN A 129 8.94 0.19 -13.08
CA GLN A 129 10.07 -0.57 -13.59
C GLN A 129 10.34 -1.88 -12.85
N LYS A 130 9.63 -2.16 -11.77
CA LYS A 130 9.84 -3.37 -10.98
C LYS A 130 8.78 -4.41 -11.27
N GLN A 131 9.09 -5.67 -10.99
CA GLN A 131 8.12 -6.76 -11.15
C GLN A 131 6.96 -6.55 -10.18
N THR A 132 5.82 -6.14 -10.73
CA THR A 132 4.61 -5.87 -9.96
C THR A 132 3.40 -6.42 -10.68
N GLN A 133 2.34 -6.68 -9.92
CA GLN A 133 1.04 -7.03 -10.49
C GLN A 133 0.23 -5.75 -10.68
N THR A 134 -0.51 -5.68 -11.80
CA THR A 134 -1.32 -4.50 -12.12
C THR A 134 -2.79 -4.80 -11.89
N ILE A 135 -3.49 -3.91 -11.21
CA ILE A 135 -4.92 -4.00 -10.93
C ILE A 135 -5.63 -2.84 -11.62
N ASP A 136 -6.66 -3.16 -12.42
CA ASP A 136 -7.45 -2.13 -13.09
C ASP A 136 -8.41 -1.43 -12.13
N ALA A 137 -8.70 -0.16 -12.42
CA ALA A 137 -9.63 0.65 -11.64
C ALA A 137 -11.00 -0.02 -11.50
N ALA A 138 -11.51 -0.57 -12.60
CA ALA A 138 -12.82 -1.23 -12.62
C ALA A 138 -12.86 -2.43 -11.70
N GLN A 139 -11.80 -3.26 -11.70
CA GLN A 139 -11.70 -4.41 -10.82
C GLN A 139 -11.65 -4.00 -9.36
N PHE A 140 -10.86 -2.98 -9.06
CA PHE A 140 -10.70 -2.50 -7.68
C PHE A 140 -11.99 -1.83 -7.17
N ALA A 141 -12.66 -1.05 -8.00
CA ALA A 141 -13.91 -0.40 -7.63
C ALA A 141 -15.01 -1.41 -7.29
N THR A 142 -15.04 -2.55 -8.00
CA THR A 142 -15.99 -3.64 -7.72
C THR A 142 -15.83 -4.20 -6.30
N LEU A 143 -14.61 -4.20 -5.77
CA LEU A 143 -14.32 -4.74 -4.45
C LEU A 143 -14.73 -3.81 -3.31
N ARG A 144 -14.98 -2.54 -3.60
CA ARG A 144 -15.32 -1.55 -2.57
C ARG A 144 -16.77 -1.59 -2.10
N VAL A 145 -17.59 -2.36 -2.76
CA VAL A 145 -19.04 -2.40 -2.49
C VAL A 145 -19.39 -3.14 -1.21
#